data_ed27e2e00a617b0b57d7788a118759b7
#
_entry.id   ed27e2e00a617b0b57d7788a118759b7
#
_cell.length_a   1.000
_cell.length_b   1.000
_cell.length_c   1.000
_cell.angle_alpha   90.00
_cell.angle_beta   90.00
_cell.angle_gamma   90.00
#
_symmetry.space_group_name_H-M   'P 1'
#
loop_
_entity.id
_entity.type
_entity.pdbx_description
1 polymer ?
#
loop_
_entity_poly.entity_id
_entity_poly.type
_entity_poly.pdbx_seq_one_letter_code
_entity_poly.pdbx_strand_id
1 'polypeptide(L)'
;LTGRSLIRIRQPKEGIMKRILCSLPCLLLVATLPFGSVLADEPKSKNAKVTVVYEHELPNVPGKSLRAVLVEYGPGGGSPSHRHPSSAFIYARVLEGAIRSRVNDAPERTYQAGESWTEQPGDHHQVSQNASTTAPAKLLAIFVVDTSEREIVIPDR
;
A
#
# COMPACT_ATOMS: atom_id res chain seq x y z
N LEU A 1 -47.99 -47.30 -23.01
CA LEU A 1 -47.82 -48.75 -23.01
C LEU A 1 -46.47 -49.13 -22.52
N THR A 2 -46.39 -49.48 -21.27
CA THR A 2 -45.88 -50.72 -20.67
C THR A 2 -44.43 -51.05 -20.82
N GLY A 3 -43.77 -51.20 -19.68
CA GLY A 3 -42.84 -52.28 -19.47
C GLY A 3 -41.91 -52.05 -18.23
N ARG A 4 -42.43 -52.47 -17.07
CA ARG A 4 -41.55 -52.71 -15.86
C ARG A 4 -40.65 -53.90 -16.11
N SER A 5 -39.40 -53.83 -15.61
CA SER A 5 -38.72 -55.06 -15.20
C SER A 5 -37.82 -54.77 -13.99
N LEU A 6 -38.20 -55.41 -12.89
CA LEU A 6 -37.48 -55.48 -11.63
C LEU A 6 -36.51 -56.65 -11.72
N ILE A 7 -35.23 -56.40 -11.50
CA ILE A 7 -34.25 -57.46 -11.20
C ILE A 7 -33.76 -57.31 -9.77
N ARG A 8 -34.15 -58.32 -8.99
CA ARG A 8 -33.84 -58.54 -7.60
C ARG A 8 -32.60 -59.46 -7.57
N ILE A 9 -31.50 -59.04 -7.01
CA ILE A 9 -30.39 -59.93 -6.75
C ILE A 9 -30.04 -59.92 -5.27
N ARG A 10 -29.93 -61.18 -4.80
CA ARG A 10 -29.77 -61.67 -3.43
C ARG A 10 -28.47 -61.18 -2.76
N GLN A 11 -28.56 -61.04 -1.43
CA GLN A 11 -27.46 -61.02 -0.48
C GLN A 11 -26.97 -62.44 -0.18
N PRO A 12 -25.68 -62.67 0.01
CA PRO A 12 -25.16 -63.79 0.74
C PRO A 12 -24.79 -63.42 2.18
N LYS A 13 -24.96 -64.41 3.03
CA LYS A 13 -24.89 -64.40 4.48
C LYS A 13 -23.47 -64.42 5.03
N GLU A 14 -23.43 -63.96 6.24
CA GLU A 14 -22.41 -63.90 7.29
C GLU A 14 -21.31 -65.00 7.31
N GLY A 15 -20.11 -64.55 7.63
CA GLY A 15 -19.04 -65.41 8.17
C GLY A 15 -18.31 -64.64 9.27
N ILE A 16 -18.59 -65.06 10.50
CA ILE A 16 -17.94 -64.60 11.72
C ILE A 16 -16.50 -65.14 11.76
N MET A 17 -15.52 -64.23 11.86
CA MET A 17 -14.21 -64.64 12.34
C MET A 17 -13.60 -63.54 13.22
N LYS A 18 -13.61 -63.80 14.52
CA LYS A 18 -12.96 -63.01 15.56
C LYS A 18 -11.43 -63.04 15.35
N ARG A 19 -10.84 -61.93 15.08
CA ARG A 19 -9.39 -61.73 15.29
C ARG A 19 -9.18 -60.49 16.14
N ILE A 20 -8.74 -60.74 17.36
CA ILE A 20 -8.25 -59.75 18.27
C ILE A 20 -6.93 -59.24 17.71
N LEU A 21 -6.87 -57.97 17.37
CA LEU A 21 -5.62 -57.31 17.05
C LEU A 21 -5.51 -56.04 17.90
N CYS A 22 -4.55 -56.07 18.79
CA CYS A 22 -4.13 -54.92 19.58
C CYS A 22 -3.74 -53.76 18.63
N SER A 23 -4.51 -52.71 18.62
CA SER A 23 -4.14 -51.45 17.95
C SER A 23 -3.65 -50.46 19.01
N LEU A 24 -2.33 -50.23 19.04
CA LEU A 24 -1.76 -49.06 19.67
C LEU A 24 -2.32 -47.81 18.98
N PRO A 25 -2.78 -46.81 19.72
CA PRO A 25 -3.08 -45.51 19.12
C PRO A 25 -1.75 -44.81 18.80
N CYS A 26 -1.44 -44.69 17.50
CA CYS A 26 -0.38 -43.81 17.03
C CYS A 26 -0.88 -42.38 17.21
N LEU A 27 -0.43 -41.73 18.30
CA LEU A 27 -0.73 -40.34 18.59
C LEU A 27 0.06 -39.44 17.60
N LEU A 28 -0.53 -39.08 16.49
CA LEU A 28 -0.01 -38.09 15.55
C LEU A 28 -0.07 -36.72 16.24
N LEU A 29 1.08 -36.33 16.83
CA LEU A 29 1.29 -34.97 17.33
C LEU A 29 1.41 -34.03 16.14
N VAL A 30 0.31 -33.44 15.69
CA VAL A 30 0.32 -32.34 14.72
C VAL A 30 0.86 -31.11 15.42
N ALA A 31 2.17 -30.87 15.26
CA ALA A 31 2.79 -29.63 15.70
C ALA A 31 2.26 -28.49 14.79
N THR A 32 1.24 -27.75 15.27
CA THR A 32 0.80 -26.50 14.67
C THR A 32 1.86 -25.45 14.97
N LEU A 33 2.76 -25.22 14.02
CA LEU A 33 3.64 -24.04 14.06
C LEU A 33 2.77 -22.80 13.96
N PRO A 34 2.88 -21.84 14.88
CA PRO A 34 2.19 -20.57 14.71
C PRO A 34 2.81 -19.87 13.49
N PHE A 35 2.02 -19.71 12.43
CA PHE A 35 2.34 -18.77 11.36
C PHE A 35 2.27 -17.37 11.99
N GLY A 36 3.39 -16.92 12.53
CA GLY A 36 3.58 -15.53 12.89
C GLY A 36 3.50 -14.70 11.60
N SER A 37 2.40 -14.00 11.41
CA SER A 37 2.33 -12.95 10.40
C SER A 37 3.38 -11.90 10.76
N VAL A 38 4.51 -11.90 10.07
CA VAL A 38 5.45 -10.78 10.09
C VAL A 38 4.70 -9.66 9.38
N LEU A 39 4.06 -8.79 10.16
CA LEU A 39 3.61 -7.50 9.67
C LEU A 39 4.88 -6.75 9.29
N ALA A 40 5.14 -6.62 7.99
CA ALA A 40 6.17 -5.70 7.51
C ALA A 40 5.79 -4.31 8.02
N ASP A 41 6.66 -3.71 8.86
CA ASP A 41 6.47 -2.34 9.32
C ASP A 41 6.60 -1.44 8.08
N GLU A 42 5.49 -0.81 7.69
CA GLU A 42 5.47 0.12 6.55
C GLU A 42 6.50 1.22 6.80
N PRO A 43 7.29 1.60 5.80
CA PRO A 43 8.35 2.60 5.96
C PRO A 43 7.74 3.94 6.37
N LYS A 44 7.96 4.34 7.62
CA LYS A 44 7.43 5.58 8.19
C LYS A 44 8.28 6.78 7.77
N SER A 45 7.62 7.91 7.49
CA SER A 45 8.28 9.19 7.32
C SER A 45 9.15 9.51 8.54
N LYS A 46 10.41 9.85 8.30
CA LYS A 46 11.36 10.21 9.35
C LYS A 46 11.29 11.71 9.61
N ASN A 47 11.02 12.12 10.86
CA ASN A 47 10.99 13.53 11.28
C ASN A 47 10.21 14.41 10.29
N ALA A 48 8.98 13.96 9.95
CA ALA A 48 8.10 14.59 8.98
C ALA A 48 6.66 14.66 9.50
N LYS A 49 5.98 15.74 9.16
CA LYS A 49 4.55 15.94 9.38
C LYS A 49 3.90 16.25 8.05
N VAL A 50 2.84 15.54 7.73
CA VAL A 50 2.05 15.69 6.50
C VAL A 50 0.63 16.09 6.88
N THR A 51 0.12 17.18 6.32
CA THR A 51 -1.20 17.71 6.65
C THR A 51 -1.93 18.11 5.38
N VAL A 52 -3.14 17.58 5.16
CA VAL A 52 -4.04 18.11 4.13
C VAL A 52 -4.56 19.47 4.64
N VAL A 53 -4.17 20.54 3.97
CA VAL A 53 -4.54 21.91 4.36
C VAL A 53 -5.70 22.47 3.55
N TYR A 54 -6.03 21.85 2.42
CA TYR A 54 -7.18 22.18 1.60
C TYR A 54 -7.59 20.98 0.75
N GLU A 55 -8.90 20.79 0.59
CA GLU A 55 -9.49 19.83 -0.35
C GLU A 55 -10.81 20.36 -0.88
N HIS A 56 -11.01 20.28 -2.21
CA HIS A 56 -12.23 20.70 -2.85
C HIS A 56 -12.42 19.98 -4.19
N GLU A 57 -13.65 19.54 -4.46
CA GLU A 57 -14.01 19.08 -5.81
C GLU A 57 -13.97 20.22 -6.81
N LEU A 58 -13.43 19.96 -7.99
CA LEU A 58 -13.33 20.97 -9.04
C LEU A 58 -14.66 21.09 -9.78
N PRO A 59 -15.41 22.22 -9.64
CA PRO A 59 -16.74 22.34 -10.22
C PRO A 59 -16.74 22.35 -11.75
N ASN A 60 -15.60 22.69 -12.36
CA ASN A 60 -15.41 22.76 -13.80
C ASN A 60 -14.70 21.54 -14.40
N VAL A 61 -14.30 20.54 -13.56
CA VAL A 61 -13.69 19.29 -13.99
C VAL A 61 -14.36 18.14 -13.22
N PRO A 62 -15.50 17.65 -13.67
CA PRO A 62 -16.25 16.61 -12.97
C PRO A 62 -15.39 15.38 -12.63
N GLY A 63 -15.52 14.88 -11.42
CA GLY A 63 -14.79 13.70 -10.91
C GLY A 63 -13.35 13.98 -10.48
N LYS A 64 -12.90 15.24 -10.52
CA LYS A 64 -11.58 15.66 -10.02
C LYS A 64 -11.69 16.56 -8.80
N SER A 65 -10.72 16.41 -7.91
CA SER A 65 -10.52 17.26 -6.75
C SER A 65 -9.13 17.89 -6.75
N LEU A 66 -9.03 19.05 -6.16
CA LEU A 66 -7.78 19.68 -5.78
C LEU A 66 -7.54 19.37 -4.30
N ARG A 67 -6.36 18.80 -3.96
CA ARG A 67 -5.89 18.63 -2.58
C ARG A 67 -4.56 19.35 -2.41
N ALA A 68 -4.47 20.22 -1.41
CA ALA A 68 -3.22 20.85 -1.04
C ALA A 68 -2.70 20.20 0.26
N VAL A 69 -1.46 19.72 0.20
CA VAL A 69 -0.80 19.00 1.28
C VAL A 69 0.46 19.76 1.69
N LEU A 70 0.48 20.19 2.95
CA LEU A 70 1.67 20.76 3.57
C LEU A 70 2.52 19.63 4.13
N VAL A 71 3.79 19.57 3.70
CA VAL A 71 4.79 18.64 4.22
C VAL A 71 5.85 19.44 4.95
N GLU A 72 6.04 19.15 6.23
CA GLU A 72 6.99 19.78 7.11
C GLU A 72 8.05 18.77 7.52
N TYR A 73 9.29 18.97 7.10
CA TYR A 73 10.43 18.16 7.48
C TYR A 73 11.26 18.86 8.55
N GLY A 74 11.46 18.21 9.66
CA GLY A 74 12.51 18.60 10.60
C GLY A 74 13.91 18.36 10.02
N PRO A 75 14.97 18.73 10.76
CA PRO A 75 16.35 18.49 10.35
C PRO A 75 16.60 17.02 9.98
N GLY A 76 17.15 16.74 8.79
CA GLY A 76 17.39 15.41 8.27
C GLY A 76 16.13 14.57 8.03
N GLY A 77 14.95 15.20 8.02
CA GLY A 77 13.67 14.55 7.81
C GLY A 77 13.43 14.19 6.33
N GLY A 78 12.49 13.30 6.10
CA GLY A 78 12.13 12.88 4.74
C GLY A 78 10.95 11.91 4.71
N SER A 79 10.41 11.71 3.54
CA SER A 79 9.43 10.67 3.23
C SER A 79 10.13 9.45 2.64
N PRO A 80 9.62 8.24 2.92
CA PRO A 80 10.03 7.04 2.19
C PRO A 80 9.79 7.19 0.69
N SER A 81 10.48 6.38 -0.11
CA SER A 81 10.18 6.22 -1.53
C SER A 81 8.75 5.73 -1.70
N HIS A 82 8.01 6.33 -2.63
CA HIS A 82 6.59 6.07 -2.84
C HIS A 82 6.17 6.41 -4.26
N ARG A 83 4.97 5.95 -4.64
CA ARG A 83 4.29 6.34 -5.87
C ARG A 83 3.07 7.18 -5.57
N HIS A 84 2.66 7.93 -6.57
CA HIS A 84 1.37 8.60 -6.56
C HIS A 84 0.36 7.85 -7.45
N PRO A 85 -0.96 7.97 -7.19
CA PRO A 85 -1.98 7.36 -8.04
C PRO A 85 -1.85 7.77 -9.50
N SER A 86 -2.24 6.87 -10.40
CA SER A 86 -2.27 7.16 -11.85
C SER A 86 -3.30 8.24 -12.25
N SER A 87 -4.11 8.70 -11.31
CA SER A 87 -5.03 9.82 -11.47
C SER A 87 -4.45 11.17 -11.02
N ALA A 88 -3.30 11.17 -10.32
CA ALA A 88 -2.76 12.34 -9.65
C ALA A 88 -1.71 13.07 -10.50
N PHE A 89 -2.00 14.33 -10.85
CA PHE A 89 -0.99 15.32 -11.26
C PHE A 89 -0.63 16.19 -10.07
N ILE A 90 0.68 16.45 -9.87
CA ILE A 90 1.16 17.17 -8.70
C ILE A 90 2.02 18.36 -9.10
N TYR A 91 1.77 19.49 -8.45
CA TYR A 91 2.66 20.64 -8.43
C TYR A 91 3.19 20.80 -7.02
N ALA A 92 4.51 20.64 -6.84
CA ALA A 92 5.19 20.80 -5.56
C ALA A 92 6.03 22.10 -5.54
N ARG A 93 5.89 22.89 -4.47
CA ARG A 93 6.65 24.14 -4.26
C ARG A 93 7.28 24.16 -2.90
N VAL A 94 8.57 24.44 -2.84
CA VAL A 94 9.28 24.64 -1.58
C VAL A 94 8.91 26.00 -0.99
N LEU A 95 8.43 25.99 0.26
CA LEU A 95 8.05 27.18 1.01
C LEU A 95 9.14 27.69 1.92
N GLU A 96 9.93 26.76 2.50
CA GLU A 96 10.98 27.07 3.47
C GLU A 96 12.13 26.06 3.34
N GLY A 97 13.37 26.52 3.51
CA GLY A 97 14.56 25.67 3.44
C GLY A 97 14.84 25.14 2.04
N ALA A 98 15.29 23.90 1.95
CA ALA A 98 15.59 23.25 0.69
C ALA A 98 15.21 21.77 0.73
N ILE A 99 14.68 21.25 -0.37
CA ILE A 99 14.22 19.85 -0.53
C ILE A 99 15.06 19.17 -1.61
N ARG A 100 15.64 18.02 -1.30
CA ARG A 100 16.17 17.10 -2.30
C ARG A 100 15.04 16.25 -2.83
N SER A 101 14.87 16.23 -4.13
CA SER A 101 13.84 15.44 -4.79
C SER A 101 14.41 14.69 -5.98
N ARG A 102 13.92 13.45 -6.17
CA ARG A 102 14.14 12.64 -7.37
C ARG A 102 12.84 11.95 -7.74
N VAL A 103 12.39 12.20 -8.95
CA VAL A 103 11.19 11.59 -9.54
C VAL A 103 11.61 10.72 -10.70
N ASN A 104 11.20 9.45 -10.70
CA ASN A 104 11.58 8.42 -11.66
C ASN A 104 13.12 8.32 -11.81
N ASP A 105 13.60 8.13 -13.03
CA ASP A 105 15.03 8.03 -13.36
C ASP A 105 15.72 9.38 -13.56
N ALA A 106 15.05 10.50 -13.22
CA ALA A 106 15.66 11.82 -13.31
C ALA A 106 16.80 11.95 -12.29
N PRO A 107 17.83 12.81 -12.58
CA PRO A 107 18.84 13.13 -11.60
C PRO A 107 18.23 13.75 -10.33
N GLU A 108 18.74 13.38 -9.16
CA GLU A 108 18.39 14.05 -7.92
C GLU A 108 18.74 15.54 -8.00
N ARG A 109 17.82 16.38 -7.58
CA ARG A 109 17.99 17.83 -7.56
C ARG A 109 17.58 18.40 -6.20
N THR A 110 18.29 19.44 -5.75
CA THR A 110 17.92 20.24 -4.59
C THR A 110 17.13 21.47 -5.05
N TYR A 111 15.93 21.63 -4.53
CA TYR A 111 15.04 22.78 -4.77
C TYR A 111 15.07 23.70 -3.55
N GLN A 112 15.34 24.96 -3.76
CA GLN A 112 15.36 26.02 -2.74
C GLN A 112 13.96 26.59 -2.51
N ALA A 113 13.76 27.31 -1.40
CA ALA A 113 12.52 28.05 -1.15
C ALA A 113 12.17 28.94 -2.37
N GLY A 114 10.91 28.81 -2.84
CA GLY A 114 10.41 29.46 -4.05
C GLY A 114 10.57 28.65 -5.35
N GLU A 115 11.41 27.62 -5.38
CA GLU A 115 11.47 26.67 -6.52
C GLU A 115 10.37 25.61 -6.47
N SER A 116 10.13 24.96 -7.60
CA SER A 116 9.05 23.98 -7.75
C SER A 116 9.40 22.91 -8.78
N TRP A 117 8.65 21.79 -8.74
CA TRP A 117 8.63 20.75 -9.77
C TRP A 117 7.22 20.22 -9.95
N THR A 118 7.05 19.35 -10.93
CA THR A 118 5.79 18.63 -11.15
C THR A 118 6.04 17.13 -11.20
N GLU A 119 5.00 16.36 -10.85
CA GLU A 119 4.97 14.91 -10.97
C GLU A 119 3.76 14.52 -11.81
N GLN A 120 3.99 13.61 -12.76
CA GLN A 120 2.96 13.13 -13.67
C GLN A 120 2.15 11.99 -13.01
N PRO A 121 0.95 11.68 -13.51
CA PRO A 121 0.17 10.55 -13.03
C PRO A 121 0.98 9.25 -12.98
N GLY A 122 1.03 8.65 -11.78
CA GLY A 122 1.74 7.41 -11.52
C GLY A 122 3.26 7.53 -11.31
N ASP A 123 3.81 8.73 -11.29
CA ASP A 123 5.24 8.94 -11.05
C ASP A 123 5.72 8.33 -9.73
N HIS A 124 6.97 7.91 -9.73
CA HIS A 124 7.68 7.34 -8.59
C HIS A 124 8.57 8.40 -7.95
N HIS A 125 8.18 8.87 -6.77
CA HIS A 125 8.94 9.84 -5.97
C HIS A 125 9.95 9.12 -5.09
N GLN A 126 11.13 8.88 -5.61
CA GLN A 126 12.17 8.06 -4.96
C GLN A 126 12.88 8.79 -3.83
N VAL A 127 13.03 10.11 -3.94
CA VAL A 127 13.69 10.94 -2.93
C VAL A 127 12.85 12.17 -2.64
N SER A 128 12.44 12.34 -1.38
CA SER A 128 11.81 13.55 -0.85
C SER A 128 12.35 13.81 0.55
N GLN A 129 13.38 14.65 0.66
CA GLN A 129 14.15 14.83 1.88
C GLN A 129 14.52 16.29 2.10
N ASN A 130 14.54 16.70 3.37
CA ASN A 130 15.19 17.96 3.77
C ASN A 130 16.67 17.91 3.43
N ALA A 131 17.16 18.90 2.69
CA ALA A 131 18.58 19.01 2.33
C ALA A 131 19.47 19.38 3.53
N SER A 132 18.87 19.91 4.62
CA SER A 132 19.56 20.33 5.83
C SER A 132 19.42 19.31 6.96
N THR A 133 20.51 19.07 7.68
CA THR A 133 20.53 18.28 8.93
C THR A 133 20.36 19.13 10.19
N THR A 134 20.28 20.45 10.04
CA THR A 134 20.25 21.40 11.17
C THR A 134 19.06 22.35 11.15
N ALA A 135 18.45 22.60 10.00
CA ALA A 135 17.30 23.50 9.83
C ALA A 135 16.09 22.76 9.25
N PRO A 136 14.85 23.21 9.53
CA PRO A 136 13.64 22.63 8.94
C PRO A 136 13.48 23.00 7.46
N ALA A 137 12.61 22.28 6.78
CA ALA A 137 12.16 22.60 5.43
C ALA A 137 10.66 22.33 5.29
N LYS A 138 9.99 23.08 4.40
CA LYS A 138 8.55 22.92 4.11
C LYS A 138 8.30 22.95 2.60
N LEU A 139 7.38 22.12 2.16
CA LEU A 139 6.85 22.17 0.81
C LEU A 139 5.33 22.09 0.82
N LEU A 140 4.72 22.67 -0.19
CA LEU A 140 3.30 22.54 -0.49
C LEU A 140 3.17 21.70 -1.76
N ALA A 141 2.52 20.55 -1.65
CA ALA A 141 2.18 19.70 -2.79
C ALA A 141 0.69 19.87 -3.12
N ILE A 142 0.39 20.29 -4.34
CA ILE A 142 -0.96 20.49 -4.84
C ILE A 142 -1.28 19.38 -5.83
N PHE A 143 -2.27 18.56 -5.50
CA PHE A 143 -2.74 17.44 -6.30
C PHE A 143 -4.00 17.83 -7.07
N VAL A 144 -4.05 17.48 -8.34
CA VAL A 144 -5.29 17.30 -9.08
C VAL A 144 -5.45 15.80 -9.27
N VAL A 145 -6.49 15.23 -8.66
CA VAL A 145 -6.63 13.78 -8.50
C VAL A 145 -8.10 13.39 -8.61
N ASP A 146 -8.40 12.11 -8.88
CA ASP A 146 -9.79 11.65 -8.87
C ASP A 146 -10.41 11.86 -7.49
N THR A 147 -11.65 12.36 -7.46
CA THR A 147 -12.40 12.65 -6.22
C THR A 147 -12.60 11.37 -5.37
N SER A 148 -12.67 10.21 -6.01
CA SER A 148 -12.81 8.90 -5.35
C SER A 148 -11.50 8.37 -4.76
N GLU A 149 -10.34 8.96 -5.11
CA GLU A 149 -9.04 8.51 -4.63
C GLU A 149 -8.93 8.71 -3.12
N ARG A 150 -8.56 7.66 -2.40
CA ARG A 150 -8.43 7.69 -0.92
C ARG A 150 -6.98 7.84 -0.48
N GLU A 151 -6.06 7.24 -1.22
CA GLU A 151 -4.64 7.23 -0.90
C GLU A 151 -3.88 7.98 -1.98
N ILE A 152 -3.23 9.07 -1.60
CA ILE A 152 -2.42 9.90 -2.52
C ILE A 152 -0.93 9.58 -2.44
N VAL A 153 -0.54 8.69 -1.54
CA VAL A 153 0.82 8.17 -1.35
C VAL A 153 0.73 6.65 -1.24
N ILE A 154 1.37 5.93 -2.14
CA ILE A 154 1.42 4.47 -2.22
C ILE A 154 2.85 4.06 -1.91
N PRO A 155 3.14 3.50 -0.70
CA PRO A 155 4.48 3.08 -0.32
C PRO A 155 5.06 2.03 -1.26
N ASP A 156 6.36 2.06 -1.48
CA ASP A 156 7.07 0.96 -2.13
C ASP A 156 7.03 -0.29 -1.22
N ARG A 157 6.85 -1.45 -1.85
CA ARG A 157 6.82 -2.76 -1.18
C ARG A 157 8.18 -3.42 -1.21
#